data_d58c7c201624e5f97eaf1ccb9e9c177f
#
_entry.id   d58c7c201624e5f97eaf1ccb9e9c177f
#
_cell.length_a   1.000
_cell.length_b   1.000
_cell.length_c   1.000
_cell.angle_alpha   90.00
_cell.angle_beta   90.00
_cell.angle_gamma   90.00
#
_symmetry.space_group_name_H-M   'P 1'
#
loop_
_entity.id
_entity.type
_entity.pdbx_description
1 polymer ?
#
loop_
_entity_poly.entity_id
_entity_poly.type
_entity_poly.pdbx_seq_one_letter_code
_entity_poly.pdbx_strand_id
1 'polypeptide(L)'
;MDDNFSPRVKDVITYSKEEALRLGHDFIGTEHLVLGLIRNGEGKAIDILNFLGIDLNELRRKIESLNPINFDNEVKESTKKNLHLTRQAERALKTTFLEAKLFQSSIINTAHLLLCILRNENDPTAKIFNNMEINYNVVKDEYKSIIGKDDFSDESSEISDGSEFEEVKSPQIAKTK
;
A
#
# COMPACT_ATOMS: atom_id res chain seq x y z
N MET A 1 14.80 -0.34 -9.92
CA MET A 1 13.38 -0.49 -9.62
C MET A 1 13.08 -0.26 -8.16
N ASP A 2 13.85 -0.90 -7.28
CA ASP A 2 13.64 -0.82 -5.83
C ASP A 2 13.95 0.57 -5.26
N ASP A 3 14.74 1.36 -5.96
CA ASP A 3 15.18 2.68 -5.50
C ASP A 3 14.03 3.67 -5.35
N ASN A 4 12.93 3.47 -6.08
CA ASN A 4 11.80 4.39 -6.04
C ASN A 4 10.71 3.97 -5.05
N PHE A 5 10.87 2.81 -4.41
CA PHE A 5 9.93 2.40 -3.37
C PHE A 5 10.08 3.29 -2.14
N SER A 6 8.95 3.73 -1.59
CA SER A 6 8.97 4.43 -0.31
C SER A 6 9.50 3.50 0.78
N PRO A 7 10.02 4.06 1.89
CA PRO A 7 10.44 3.20 3.02
C PRO A 7 9.31 2.28 3.49
N ARG A 8 8.07 2.77 3.48
CA ARG A 8 6.92 1.97 3.89
C ARG A 8 6.67 0.79 2.95
N VAL A 9 6.82 0.99 1.64
CA VAL A 9 6.67 -0.12 0.67
C VAL A 9 7.74 -1.17 0.93
N LYS A 10 8.97 -0.75 1.22
CA LYS A 10 10.05 -1.69 1.56
C LYS A 10 9.70 -2.49 2.81
N ASP A 11 9.14 -1.84 3.83
CA ASP A 11 8.69 -2.51 5.05
C ASP A 11 7.59 -3.52 4.75
N VAL A 12 6.63 -3.15 3.89
CA VAL A 12 5.54 -4.04 3.49
C VAL A 12 6.09 -5.29 2.81
N ILE A 13 7.07 -5.14 1.95
CA ILE A 13 7.69 -6.29 1.27
C ILE A 13 8.35 -7.22 2.30
N THR A 14 9.04 -6.66 3.28
CA THR A 14 9.64 -7.43 4.38
C THR A 14 8.57 -8.17 5.17
N TYR A 15 7.49 -7.47 5.54
CA TYR A 15 6.38 -8.08 6.27
C TYR A 15 5.69 -9.17 5.44
N SER A 16 5.61 -8.98 4.12
CA SER A 16 5.02 -10.00 3.24
C SER A 16 5.78 -11.31 3.32
N LYS A 17 7.10 -11.24 3.35
CA LYS A 17 7.95 -12.41 3.52
C LYS A 17 7.69 -13.07 4.88
N GLU A 18 7.62 -12.27 5.94
CA GLU A 18 7.37 -12.79 7.30
C GLU A 18 6.00 -13.44 7.40
N GLU A 19 4.99 -12.86 6.75
CA GLU A 19 3.64 -13.45 6.73
C GLU A 19 3.61 -14.77 5.97
N ALA A 20 4.33 -14.86 4.85
CA ALA A 20 4.43 -16.11 4.10
C ALA A 20 5.05 -17.21 4.99
N LEU A 21 6.14 -16.88 5.68
CA LEU A 21 6.81 -17.83 6.57
C LEU A 21 5.90 -18.23 7.74
N ARG A 22 5.17 -17.27 8.32
CA ARG A 22 4.22 -17.53 9.41
C ARG A 22 3.17 -18.56 8.99
N LEU A 23 2.73 -18.50 7.74
CA LEU A 23 1.69 -19.37 7.20
C LEU A 23 2.26 -20.71 6.68
N GLY A 24 3.59 -20.89 6.76
CA GLY A 24 4.22 -22.11 6.27
C GLY A 24 4.32 -22.19 4.75
N HIS A 25 4.32 -21.04 4.09
CA HIS A 25 4.40 -20.95 2.65
C HIS A 25 5.84 -20.70 2.21
N ASP A 26 6.24 -21.29 1.08
CA ASP A 26 7.60 -21.16 0.55
C ASP A 26 7.69 -20.17 -0.63
N PHE A 27 6.69 -19.30 -0.75
CA PHE A 27 6.61 -18.30 -1.81
C PHE A 27 5.98 -17.02 -1.26
N ILE A 28 6.16 -15.91 -1.98
CA ILE A 28 5.47 -14.64 -1.69
C ILE A 28 4.54 -14.35 -2.85
N GLY A 29 3.22 -14.43 -2.59
CA GLY A 29 2.20 -14.11 -3.56
C GLY A 29 1.60 -12.74 -3.31
N THR A 30 0.65 -12.35 -4.17
CA THR A 30 -0.08 -11.08 -3.97
C THR A 30 -0.85 -11.10 -2.64
N GLU A 31 -1.34 -12.26 -2.21
CA GLU A 31 -1.99 -12.42 -0.91
C GLU A 31 -1.06 -12.02 0.23
N HIS A 32 0.21 -12.37 0.15
CA HIS A 32 1.19 -12.02 1.17
C HIS A 32 1.52 -10.52 1.14
N LEU A 33 1.51 -9.92 -0.05
CA LEU A 33 1.69 -8.48 -0.17
C LEU A 33 0.56 -7.73 0.53
N VAL A 34 -0.68 -8.19 0.39
CA VAL A 34 -1.83 -7.60 1.08
C VAL A 34 -1.70 -7.81 2.58
N LEU A 35 -1.30 -9.01 3.03
CA LEU A 35 -1.08 -9.28 4.46
C LEU A 35 0.01 -8.36 5.01
N GLY A 36 1.05 -8.08 4.23
CA GLY A 36 2.09 -7.13 4.60
C GLY A 36 1.56 -5.72 4.78
N LEU A 37 0.66 -5.29 3.88
CA LEU A 37 -0.01 -3.99 3.98
C LEU A 37 -0.82 -3.91 5.28
N ILE A 38 -1.60 -4.94 5.57
CA ILE A 38 -2.44 -4.98 6.77
C ILE A 38 -1.57 -5.00 8.04
N ARG A 39 -0.50 -5.79 8.03
CA ARG A 39 0.41 -5.88 9.16
C ARG A 39 1.09 -4.55 9.46
N ASN A 40 1.51 -3.84 8.41
CA ASN A 40 2.07 -2.48 8.57
C ASN A 40 1.03 -1.54 9.18
N GLY A 41 -0.23 -1.64 8.74
CA GLY A 41 -1.37 -0.94 9.34
C GLY A 41 -1.45 0.54 9.08
N GLU A 42 -0.55 1.08 8.25
CA GLU A 42 -0.48 2.51 7.94
C GLU A 42 -0.19 2.71 6.45
N GLY A 43 -0.30 3.95 6.01
CA GLY A 43 0.02 4.35 4.65
C GLY A 43 -1.21 4.58 3.79
N LYS A 44 -0.98 5.01 2.55
CA LYS A 44 -2.06 5.41 1.65
C LYS A 44 -3.05 4.27 1.36
N ALA A 45 -2.54 3.05 1.14
CA ALA A 45 -3.43 1.91 0.87
C ALA A 45 -4.37 1.65 2.05
N ILE A 46 -3.83 1.66 3.26
CA ILE A 46 -4.63 1.41 4.47
C ILE A 46 -5.62 2.56 4.69
N ASP A 47 -5.21 3.80 4.46
CA ASP A 47 -6.10 4.96 4.55
C ASP A 47 -7.28 4.80 3.60
N ILE A 48 -7.02 4.37 2.37
CA ILE A 48 -8.07 4.14 1.38
C ILE A 48 -9.04 3.06 1.84
N LEU A 49 -8.51 1.93 2.31
CA LEU A 49 -9.35 0.80 2.75
C LEU A 49 -10.19 1.19 3.97
N ASN A 50 -9.59 1.92 4.91
CA ASN A 50 -10.33 2.41 6.09
C ASN A 50 -11.44 3.38 5.68
N PHE A 51 -11.14 4.29 4.76
CA PHE A 51 -12.11 5.27 4.27
C PHE A 51 -13.27 4.59 3.55
N LEU A 52 -12.98 3.49 2.85
CA LEU A 52 -14.02 2.70 2.16
C LEU A 52 -14.79 1.77 3.12
N GLY A 53 -14.48 1.82 4.42
CA GLY A 53 -15.22 1.06 5.43
C GLY A 53 -14.83 -0.39 5.53
N ILE A 54 -13.65 -0.77 5.07
CA ILE A 54 -13.19 -2.16 5.10
C ILE A 54 -12.69 -2.51 6.49
N ASP A 55 -13.20 -3.62 7.04
CA ASP A 55 -12.67 -4.21 8.27
C ASP A 55 -11.41 -4.98 7.90
N LEU A 56 -10.25 -4.48 8.34
CA LEU A 56 -8.96 -5.07 7.98
C LEU A 56 -8.81 -6.49 8.55
N ASN A 57 -9.40 -6.78 9.70
CA ASN A 57 -9.36 -8.13 10.27
C ASN A 57 -10.16 -9.12 9.42
N GLU A 58 -11.31 -8.69 8.93
CA GLU A 58 -12.12 -9.51 8.02
C GLU A 58 -11.37 -9.74 6.72
N LEU A 59 -10.78 -8.69 6.15
CA LEU A 59 -9.99 -8.80 4.93
C LEU A 59 -8.84 -9.78 5.13
N ARG A 60 -8.12 -9.68 6.25
CA ARG A 60 -7.03 -10.60 6.56
C ARG A 60 -7.48 -12.05 6.56
N ARG A 61 -8.61 -12.33 7.24
CA ARG A 61 -9.13 -13.70 7.30
C ARG A 61 -9.48 -14.23 5.90
N LYS A 62 -10.08 -13.40 5.07
CA LYS A 62 -10.44 -13.80 3.70
C LYS A 62 -9.18 -14.05 2.85
N ILE A 63 -8.17 -13.21 2.99
CA ILE A 63 -6.90 -13.37 2.27
C ILE A 63 -6.20 -14.65 2.73
N GLU A 64 -6.13 -14.91 4.05
CA GLU A 64 -5.50 -16.11 4.58
C GLU A 64 -6.23 -17.38 4.14
N SER A 65 -7.52 -17.30 3.85
CA SER A 65 -8.28 -18.47 3.39
C SER A 65 -7.92 -18.91 1.98
N LEU A 66 -7.25 -18.07 1.19
CA LEU A 66 -6.82 -18.45 -0.15
C LEU A 66 -5.81 -19.60 -0.14
N ASN A 67 -4.89 -19.56 0.80
CA ASN A 67 -3.90 -20.59 1.02
C ASN A 67 -3.80 -20.82 2.51
N PRO A 68 -4.50 -21.84 3.05
CA PRO A 68 -4.52 -22.09 4.49
C PRO A 68 -3.13 -22.32 5.08
N ILE A 69 -3.01 -22.10 6.39
CA ILE A 69 -1.78 -22.32 7.12
C ILE A 69 -1.34 -23.78 6.94
N ASN A 70 -0.08 -23.97 6.58
CA ASN A 70 0.49 -25.29 6.42
C ASN A 70 1.44 -25.57 7.61
N PHE A 71 0.88 -26.14 8.67
CA PHE A 71 1.64 -26.45 9.89
C PHE A 71 2.69 -27.55 9.71
N ASP A 72 2.48 -28.43 8.72
CA ASP A 72 3.36 -29.57 8.47
C ASP A 72 4.52 -29.25 7.53
N ASN A 73 4.50 -28.05 6.94
CA ASN A 73 5.52 -27.65 5.99
C ASN A 73 6.65 -26.92 6.70
N GLU A 74 7.76 -27.61 6.89
CA GLU A 74 8.97 -26.97 7.39
C GLU A 74 9.72 -26.37 6.20
N VAL A 75 9.59 -25.07 6.03
CA VAL A 75 10.32 -24.37 4.99
C VAL A 75 11.80 -24.48 5.26
N LYS A 76 12.56 -24.98 4.29
CA LYS A 76 14.02 -25.15 4.44
C LYS A 76 14.70 -23.82 4.70
N GLU A 77 15.73 -23.83 5.52
CA GLU A 77 16.50 -22.62 5.87
C GLU A 77 17.00 -21.88 4.63
N SER A 78 17.43 -22.62 3.59
CA SER A 78 17.86 -22.02 2.34
C SER A 78 16.73 -21.29 1.63
N THR A 79 15.51 -21.81 1.71
CA THR A 79 14.32 -21.20 1.11
C THR A 79 13.86 -19.99 1.95
N LYS A 80 13.94 -20.08 3.29
CA LYS A 80 13.58 -18.97 4.18
C LYS A 80 14.36 -17.70 3.88
N LYS A 81 15.63 -17.86 3.49
CA LYS A 81 16.48 -16.71 3.16
C LYS A 81 16.12 -16.06 1.83
N ASN A 82 15.61 -16.85 0.89
CA ASN A 82 15.34 -16.41 -0.47
C ASN A 82 14.00 -16.93 -0.97
N LEU A 83 12.90 -16.50 -0.32
CA LEU A 83 11.57 -16.82 -0.82
C LEU A 83 11.39 -16.16 -2.19
N HIS A 84 10.93 -16.94 -3.16
CA HIS A 84 10.68 -16.40 -4.49
C HIS A 84 9.28 -15.76 -4.54
N LEU A 85 9.15 -14.78 -5.40
CA LEU A 85 7.87 -14.16 -5.69
C LEU A 85 7.11 -15.01 -6.70
N THR A 86 5.78 -15.10 -6.52
CA THR A 86 4.96 -15.67 -7.58
C THR A 86 5.02 -14.74 -8.80
N ARG A 87 4.64 -15.25 -9.97
CA ARG A 87 4.60 -14.46 -11.18
C ARG A 87 3.70 -13.22 -11.01
N GLN A 88 2.55 -13.40 -10.38
CA GLN A 88 1.60 -12.31 -10.15
C GLN A 88 2.17 -11.24 -9.21
N ALA A 89 2.82 -11.68 -8.12
CA ALA A 89 3.44 -10.75 -7.17
C ALA A 89 4.59 -9.99 -7.82
N GLU A 90 5.42 -10.69 -8.58
CA GLU A 90 6.52 -10.06 -9.30
C GLU A 90 6.01 -9.01 -10.28
N ARG A 91 4.97 -9.36 -11.04
CA ARG A 91 4.37 -8.44 -12.00
C ARG A 91 3.81 -7.20 -11.28
N ALA A 92 3.10 -7.41 -10.16
CA ALA A 92 2.54 -6.29 -9.40
C ALA A 92 3.65 -5.33 -8.97
N LEU A 93 4.71 -5.86 -8.39
CA LEU A 93 5.84 -5.04 -7.92
C LEU A 93 6.56 -4.33 -9.08
N LYS A 94 6.76 -5.02 -10.20
CA LYS A 94 7.45 -4.44 -11.36
C LYS A 94 6.65 -3.34 -12.04
N THR A 95 5.32 -3.37 -11.94
CA THR A 95 4.48 -2.39 -12.62
C THR A 95 4.07 -1.22 -11.73
N THR A 96 4.48 -1.22 -10.46
CA THR A 96 4.15 -0.12 -9.54
C THR A 96 4.61 1.24 -10.05
N PHE A 97 5.76 1.29 -10.74
CA PHE A 97 6.27 2.57 -11.27
C PHE A 97 5.32 3.16 -12.31
N LEU A 98 4.60 2.31 -13.06
CA LEU A 98 3.62 2.78 -14.03
C LEU A 98 2.44 3.47 -13.34
N GLU A 99 1.98 2.89 -12.23
CA GLU A 99 0.91 3.51 -11.44
C GLU A 99 1.38 4.83 -10.83
N ALA A 100 2.58 4.84 -10.25
CA ALA A 100 3.16 6.05 -9.69
C ALA A 100 3.24 7.15 -10.77
N LYS A 101 3.67 6.79 -11.97
CA LYS A 101 3.78 7.71 -13.08
C LYS A 101 2.42 8.28 -13.50
N LEU A 102 1.38 7.45 -13.51
CA LEU A 102 0.02 7.91 -13.83
C LEU A 102 -0.44 8.99 -12.85
N PHE A 103 0.01 8.94 -11.61
CA PHE A 103 -0.33 9.93 -10.59
C PHE A 103 0.77 10.99 -10.41
N GLN A 104 1.72 11.04 -11.34
CA GLN A 104 2.81 12.01 -11.33
C GLN A 104 3.63 11.98 -10.05
N SER A 105 3.81 10.79 -9.49
CA SER A 105 4.59 10.59 -8.28
C SER A 105 5.96 10.01 -8.63
N SER A 106 7.02 10.59 -8.08
CA SER A 106 8.38 10.08 -8.24
C SER A 106 8.68 8.93 -7.27
N ILE A 107 7.83 8.78 -6.24
CA ILE A 107 7.98 7.75 -5.21
C ILE A 107 6.82 6.78 -5.33
N ILE A 108 7.12 5.49 -5.22
CA ILE A 108 6.11 4.43 -5.23
C ILE A 108 5.62 4.23 -3.80
N ASN A 109 4.36 4.52 -3.54
CA ASN A 109 3.77 4.32 -2.21
C ASN A 109 2.86 3.08 -2.20
N THR A 110 2.27 2.79 -1.04
CA THR A 110 1.45 1.58 -0.86
C THR A 110 0.17 1.60 -1.70
N ALA A 111 -0.37 2.78 -2.02
CA ALA A 111 -1.54 2.88 -2.89
C ALA A 111 -1.22 2.37 -4.30
N HIS A 112 -0.04 2.71 -4.81
CA HIS A 112 0.39 2.23 -6.12
C HIS A 112 0.50 0.71 -6.14
N LEU A 113 1.01 0.12 -5.05
CA LEU A 113 1.09 -1.33 -4.93
C LEU A 113 -0.30 -1.97 -4.93
N LEU A 114 -1.23 -1.43 -4.13
CA LEU A 114 -2.60 -1.94 -4.09
C LEU A 114 -3.27 -1.85 -5.46
N LEU A 115 -3.10 -0.73 -6.14
CA LEU A 115 -3.65 -0.54 -7.49
C LEU A 115 -3.12 -1.58 -8.46
N CYS A 116 -1.82 -1.90 -8.40
CA CYS A 116 -1.24 -2.91 -9.26
C CYS A 116 -1.79 -4.31 -8.99
N ILE A 117 -2.02 -4.63 -7.71
CA ILE A 117 -2.64 -5.92 -7.34
C ILE A 117 -4.06 -6.00 -7.91
N LEU A 118 -4.84 -4.92 -7.78
CA LEU A 118 -6.23 -4.89 -8.24
C LEU A 118 -6.37 -4.83 -9.76
N ARG A 119 -5.36 -4.37 -10.46
CA ARG A 119 -5.40 -4.27 -11.92
C ARG A 119 -5.57 -5.63 -12.58
N ASN A 120 -5.04 -6.69 -11.99
CA ASN A 120 -5.22 -8.05 -12.49
C ASN A 120 -6.47 -8.67 -11.87
N GLU A 121 -7.61 -8.52 -12.54
CA GLU A 121 -8.90 -8.97 -12.05
C GLU A 121 -9.00 -10.49 -11.91
N ASN A 122 -8.14 -11.24 -12.60
CA ASN A 122 -8.13 -12.70 -12.54
C ASN A 122 -7.35 -13.24 -11.36
N ASP A 123 -6.57 -12.40 -10.69
CA ASP A 123 -5.82 -12.78 -9.50
C ASP A 123 -6.81 -13.11 -8.37
N PRO A 124 -6.69 -14.29 -7.72
CA PRO A 124 -7.57 -14.62 -6.58
C PRO A 124 -7.60 -13.57 -5.49
N THR A 125 -6.48 -12.89 -5.22
CA THR A 125 -6.42 -11.80 -4.24
C THR A 125 -7.32 -10.64 -4.68
N ALA A 126 -7.23 -10.24 -5.95
CA ALA A 126 -8.10 -9.19 -6.50
C ALA A 126 -9.58 -9.58 -6.44
N LYS A 127 -9.88 -10.86 -6.64
CA LYS A 127 -11.26 -11.35 -6.57
C LYS A 127 -11.84 -11.19 -5.16
N ILE A 128 -11.04 -11.36 -4.12
CA ILE A 128 -11.52 -11.12 -2.74
C ILE A 128 -11.95 -9.67 -2.59
N PHE A 129 -11.14 -8.73 -3.07
CA PHE A 129 -11.50 -7.32 -3.02
C PHE A 129 -12.78 -7.05 -3.82
N ASN A 130 -12.90 -7.65 -5.00
CA ASN A 130 -14.10 -7.47 -5.84
C ASN A 130 -15.35 -7.97 -5.13
N ASN A 131 -15.26 -9.06 -4.38
CA ASN A 131 -16.39 -9.57 -3.58
C ASN A 131 -16.76 -8.62 -2.45
N MET A 132 -15.86 -7.73 -2.05
CA MET A 132 -16.11 -6.68 -1.06
C MET A 132 -16.43 -5.35 -1.74
N GLU A 133 -16.73 -5.39 -3.03
CA GLU A 133 -17.06 -4.22 -3.86
C GLU A 133 -15.90 -3.22 -3.97
N ILE A 134 -14.68 -3.72 -3.91
CA ILE A 134 -13.47 -2.93 -4.08
C ILE A 134 -12.76 -3.41 -5.35
N ASN A 135 -12.60 -2.52 -6.31
CA ASN A 135 -11.87 -2.82 -7.54
C ASN A 135 -10.87 -1.71 -7.82
N TYR A 136 -10.15 -1.83 -8.93
CA TYR A 136 -9.15 -0.85 -9.33
C TYR A 136 -9.72 0.56 -9.38
N ASN A 137 -10.88 0.74 -10.02
CA ASN A 137 -11.48 2.06 -10.20
C ASN A 137 -11.92 2.69 -8.88
N VAL A 138 -12.48 1.89 -7.97
CA VAL A 138 -12.90 2.37 -6.64
C VAL A 138 -11.69 2.90 -5.87
N VAL A 139 -10.60 2.15 -5.85
CA VAL A 139 -9.37 2.55 -5.15
C VAL A 139 -8.73 3.76 -5.84
N LYS A 140 -8.72 3.76 -7.17
CA LYS A 140 -8.17 4.86 -7.96
C LYS A 140 -8.90 6.17 -7.65
N ASP A 141 -10.23 6.14 -7.64
CA ASP A 141 -11.03 7.34 -7.38
C ASP A 141 -10.81 7.85 -5.96
N GLU A 142 -10.75 6.94 -4.99
CA GLU A 142 -10.49 7.32 -3.61
C GLU A 142 -9.09 7.89 -3.44
N TYR A 143 -8.11 7.30 -4.11
CA TYR A 143 -6.73 7.79 -4.07
C TYR A 143 -6.64 9.20 -4.65
N LYS A 144 -7.31 9.46 -5.76
CA LYS A 144 -7.37 10.80 -6.36
C LYS A 144 -7.93 11.82 -5.38
N SER A 145 -8.96 11.44 -4.65
CA SER A 145 -9.57 12.30 -3.64
C SER A 145 -8.59 12.64 -2.54
N ILE A 146 -7.82 11.65 -2.07
CA ILE A 146 -6.82 11.84 -1.01
C ILE A 146 -5.70 12.77 -1.49
N ILE A 147 -5.15 12.55 -2.68
CA ILE A 147 -4.06 13.38 -3.20
C ILE A 147 -4.52 14.83 -3.40
N GLY A 148 -5.72 15.02 -3.89
CA GLY A 148 -6.27 16.36 -4.06
C GLY A 148 -6.35 17.12 -2.77
N LYS A 149 -6.70 16.45 -1.67
CA LYS A 149 -6.73 17.06 -0.34
C LYS A 149 -5.33 17.36 0.18
N ASP A 150 -4.38 16.46 -0.04
CA ASP A 150 -2.99 16.65 0.38
C ASP A 150 -2.36 17.86 -0.31
N ASP A 151 -2.57 17.98 -1.63
CA ASP A 151 -2.06 19.11 -2.39
C ASP A 151 -2.62 20.43 -1.84
N PHE A 152 -3.88 20.44 -1.49
CA PHE A 152 -4.53 21.62 -0.94
C PHE A 152 -3.99 21.94 0.47
N SER A 153 -3.72 20.91 1.26
CA SER A 153 -3.17 21.08 2.61
C SER A 153 -1.76 21.64 2.56
N ASP A 154 -0.96 21.19 1.62
CA ASP A 154 0.42 21.65 1.47
C ASP A 154 0.46 23.14 1.09
N GLU A 155 -0.40 23.56 0.19
CA GLU A 155 -0.49 24.97 -0.19
C GLU A 155 -0.86 25.86 1.02
N SER A 156 -1.80 25.39 1.82
CA SER A 156 -2.24 26.17 2.98
C SER A 156 -1.19 26.20 4.06
N SER A 157 -0.35 25.17 4.20
CA SER A 157 0.71 25.18 5.20
C SER A 157 1.88 26.08 4.77
N GLU A 158 2.14 26.20 3.49
CA GLU A 158 3.16 27.11 2.99
C GLU A 158 2.77 28.57 3.26
N ILE A 159 1.50 28.88 3.10
CA ILE A 159 0.98 30.22 3.37
C ILE A 159 1.07 30.56 4.85
N SER A 160 0.89 29.58 5.72
CA SER A 160 0.94 29.81 7.16
C SER A 160 2.37 29.97 7.69
N ASP A 161 3.34 29.32 7.06
CA ASP A 161 4.74 29.41 7.47
C ASP A 161 5.41 30.70 6.95
N GLY A 162 4.84 31.26 5.92
CA GLY A 162 5.32 32.55 5.44
C GLY A 162 5.07 33.64 6.42
N SER A 163 5.12 33.28 7.55
CA SER A 163 5.12 34.05 8.44
C SER A 163 5.50 33.83 9.52
N GLU A 164 5.77 32.86 9.44
CA GLU A 164 6.07 32.21 9.95
C GLU A 164 6.21 32.61 10.22
N PHE A 165 6.54 32.89 10.53
CA PHE A 165 6.69 32.73 10.66
C PHE A 165 6.61 33.47 10.87
N GLU A 166 6.12 33.75 10.87
CA GLU A 166 6.02 33.87 10.77
C GLU A 166 5.58 34.32 11.04
N GLU A 167 5.74 34.65 11.26
CA GLU A 167 5.22 34.70 11.33
C GLU A 167 4.88 35.24 11.49
N VAL A 168 4.45 35.97 11.81
CA VAL A 168 4.12 36.05 11.59
C VAL A 168 3.99 36.61 11.75
N LYS A 169 4.06 36.99 11.68
CA LYS A 169 3.90 37.18 11.51
C LYS A 169 3.45 37.77 11.40
N SER A 170 3.05 38.22 11.79
CA SER A 170 2.61 38.39 11.43
C SER A 170 2.38 38.93 11.54
N PRO A 171 2.21 39.40 11.44
CA PRO A 171 1.95 39.48 11.21
C PRO A 171 1.79 39.81 11.31
N GLN A 172 1.36 40.06 11.20
CA GLN A 172 1.30 39.85 10.96
C GLN A 172 1.01 40.21 10.63
N ILE A 173 0.42 40.69 10.84
CA ILE A 173 0.33 40.55 10.38
C ILE A 173 0.31 40.94 10.24
N ALA A 174 0.06 41.52 10.40
CA ALA A 174 0.23 41.34 10.00
C ALA A 174 0.21 41.65 9.98
N LYS A 175 0.71 41.84 10.05
CA LYS A 175 0.92 41.57 9.94
C LYS A 175 0.80 41.93 9.79
N THR A 176 -0.17 42.49 10.22
CA THR A 176 -0.02 42.39 9.83
C THR A 176 0.03 42.50 9.82
N LYS A 177 -0.04 42.92 10.16
CA LYS A 177 0.32 42.58 10.09
C LYS A 177 0.30 42.46 9.97
#